data_59b62c39f3dd42d87a00ab1960554097
#
_entry.id   59b62c39f3dd42d87a00ab1960554097
#
_cell.length_a   1.000
_cell.length_b   1.000
_cell.length_c   1.000
_cell.angle_alpha   90.00
_cell.angle_beta   90.00
_cell.angle_gamma   90.00
#
_symmetry.space_group_name_H-M   'P 1'
#
loop_
_entity.id
_entity.type
_entity.pdbx_description
1 polymer ?
#
loop_
_entity_poly.entity_id
_entity_poly.type
_entity_poly.pdbx_seq_one_letter_code
_entity_poly.pdbx_strand_id
1 'polypeptide(L)'
;MLLLSVLTRLAAQYLQEEPLGSVSVILERSMHGDWLSNAYLVGDEPGGHGVIIDSGGPSGPLLEKVAEHELTISHLLLTHHHADHVAENHVYKERFDAEIFAHPLEAERLLDVDRTIEPGDSVLEVGKLKIGALLTPGHTGGMLNFVVNGTDVFTGDTLFKNSVGGVRAPGSTSFGDLKHSVMEVLMALDPATRLHPGHTDSTTVGDEWETNSFIRVWRGLDPESAERCTVWEDPATLVHWGDDYDGGHKAWIRWDESGKDDIVPGSQVVREA
;
A
#
# COMPACT_ATOMS: atom_id res chain seq x y z
N MET A 1 6.58 10.40 -21.93
CA MET A 1 7.44 9.25 -22.30
C MET A 1 8.84 9.25 -21.72
N LEU A 2 9.51 10.37 -21.47
CA LEU A 2 10.86 10.38 -20.85
C LEU A 2 10.84 10.19 -19.32
N LEU A 3 9.85 10.70 -18.58
CA LEU A 3 9.74 10.51 -17.14
C LEU A 3 9.45 9.05 -16.73
N LEU A 4 8.62 8.34 -17.51
CA LEU A 4 8.31 6.92 -17.24
C LEU A 4 9.56 6.01 -17.29
N SER A 5 10.53 6.31 -18.17
CA SER A 5 11.74 5.50 -18.32
C SER A 5 12.75 5.69 -17.17
N VAL A 6 12.64 6.79 -16.41
CA VAL A 6 13.52 7.08 -15.26
C VAL A 6 13.02 6.36 -14.01
N LEU A 7 11.70 6.34 -13.77
CA LEU A 7 11.10 5.66 -12.62
C LEU A 7 11.30 4.14 -12.67
N THR A 8 11.15 3.54 -13.84
CA THR A 8 11.41 2.09 -14.05
C THR A 8 12.90 1.76 -13.88
N ARG A 9 13.81 2.68 -14.22
CA ARG A 9 15.26 2.48 -14.02
C ARG A 9 15.70 2.61 -12.57
N LEU A 10 15.07 3.46 -11.78
CA LEU A 10 15.39 3.64 -10.36
C LEU A 10 14.91 2.45 -9.52
N ALA A 11 13.71 1.92 -9.80
CA ALA A 11 13.27 0.66 -9.22
C ALA A 11 14.24 -0.49 -9.56
N ALA A 12 14.70 -0.57 -10.82
CA ALA A 12 15.68 -1.55 -11.26
C ALA A 12 17.08 -1.36 -10.65
N GLN A 13 17.48 -0.13 -10.34
CA GLN A 13 18.77 0.16 -9.72
C GLN A 13 18.78 -0.23 -8.23
N TYR A 14 17.66 -0.12 -7.54
CA TYR A 14 17.46 -0.59 -6.17
C TYR A 14 17.52 -2.11 -6.04
N LEU A 15 17.09 -2.81 -7.10
CA LEU A 15 17.08 -4.27 -7.21
C LEU A 15 18.44 -4.86 -7.67
N GLN A 16 19.41 -4.02 -8.09
CA GLN A 16 20.73 -4.46 -8.61
C GLN A 16 21.87 -4.38 -7.59
N GLU A 17 21.66 -3.75 -6.43
CA GLU A 17 22.63 -3.91 -5.34
C GLU A 17 22.48 -5.33 -4.77
N GLU A 18 23.58 -6.07 -4.71
CA GLU A 18 23.67 -7.42 -4.11
C GLU A 18 22.83 -7.43 -2.81
N PRO A 19 21.92 -8.40 -2.63
CA PRO A 19 21.16 -8.50 -1.39
C PRO A 19 22.19 -8.62 -0.26
N LEU A 20 22.26 -7.58 0.58
CA LEU A 20 22.95 -7.67 1.86
C LEU A 20 22.40 -8.92 2.52
N GLY A 21 23.26 -9.92 2.78
CA GLY A 21 22.85 -11.22 3.28
C GLY A 21 21.70 -11.05 4.27
N SER A 22 20.65 -11.85 4.16
CA SER A 22 19.32 -11.68 4.77
C SER A 22 19.41 -11.17 6.22
N VAL A 23 19.42 -9.85 6.39
CA VAL A 23 19.26 -9.23 7.71
C VAL A 23 17.80 -9.42 8.05
N SER A 24 17.51 -10.36 8.94
CA SER A 24 16.17 -10.55 9.47
C SER A 24 15.79 -9.25 10.18
N VAL A 25 14.78 -8.55 9.66
CA VAL A 25 14.20 -7.39 10.34
C VAL A 25 13.24 -7.85 11.44
N ILE A 26 13.14 -7.07 12.50
CA ILE A 26 12.03 -7.15 13.46
C ILE A 26 10.82 -6.57 12.74
N LEU A 27 9.76 -7.34 12.61
CA LEU A 27 8.50 -6.91 11.99
C LEU A 27 7.34 -7.27 12.89
N GLU A 28 6.66 -6.27 13.40
CA GLU A 28 5.48 -6.40 14.24
C GLU A 28 4.32 -5.63 13.61
N ARG A 29 3.11 -6.13 13.78
CA ARG A 29 1.89 -5.53 13.24
C ARG A 29 0.86 -5.32 14.35
N SER A 30 0.19 -4.18 14.31
CA SER A 30 -1.04 -3.91 15.02
C SER A 30 -2.15 -3.64 14.02
N MET A 31 -3.33 -4.25 14.20
CA MET A 31 -4.46 -4.10 13.30
C MET A 31 -5.68 -3.55 14.03
N HIS A 32 -6.35 -2.55 13.44
CA HIS A 32 -7.57 -1.98 14.01
C HIS A 32 -8.74 -2.97 13.90
N GLY A 33 -9.55 -3.09 14.96
CA GLY A 33 -10.61 -4.08 15.04
C GLY A 33 -11.76 -3.87 14.05
N ASP A 34 -12.10 -2.61 13.77
CA ASP A 34 -13.23 -2.26 12.90
C ASP A 34 -12.78 -1.89 11.48
N TRP A 35 -11.72 -1.09 11.34
CA TRP A 35 -11.20 -0.66 10.03
C TRP A 35 -10.34 -1.72 9.36
N LEU A 36 -9.83 -2.67 10.14
CA LEU A 36 -8.87 -3.69 9.70
C LEU A 36 -7.56 -3.09 9.15
N SER A 37 -7.34 -1.80 9.39
CA SER A 37 -6.13 -1.09 8.98
C SER A 37 -4.96 -1.46 9.86
N ASN A 38 -3.79 -1.52 9.27
CA ASN A 38 -2.54 -1.92 9.89
C ASN A 38 -1.68 -0.72 10.27
N ALA A 39 -0.92 -0.89 11.35
CA ALA A 39 0.28 -0.15 11.66
C ALA A 39 1.43 -1.16 11.82
N TYR A 40 2.61 -0.82 11.34
CA TYR A 40 3.77 -1.71 11.39
C TYR A 40 4.93 -1.08 12.15
N LEU A 41 5.60 -1.88 12.98
CA LEU A 41 6.91 -1.60 13.52
C LEU A 41 7.94 -2.40 12.74
N VAL A 42 8.95 -1.70 12.21
CA VAL A 42 10.09 -2.32 11.52
C VAL A 42 11.36 -1.92 12.26
N GLY A 43 12.08 -2.91 12.79
CA GLY A 43 13.34 -2.71 13.49
C GLY A 43 14.49 -3.46 12.84
N ASP A 44 15.72 -2.97 13.01
CA ASP A 44 16.91 -3.61 12.47
C ASP A 44 17.41 -4.78 13.33
N GLU A 45 17.57 -4.58 14.62
CA GLU A 45 17.99 -5.61 15.60
C GLU A 45 17.58 -5.20 17.01
N PRO A 46 17.49 -6.13 17.98
CA PRO A 46 17.22 -5.77 19.37
C PRO A 46 18.25 -4.77 19.92
N GLY A 47 17.78 -3.72 20.59
CA GLY A 47 18.59 -2.61 21.08
C GLY A 47 19.01 -1.59 19.99
N GLY A 48 18.55 -1.78 18.76
CA GLY A 48 18.90 -0.95 17.62
C GLY A 48 17.86 0.13 17.31
N HIS A 49 17.59 0.34 16.03
CA HIS A 49 16.73 1.39 15.50
C HIS A 49 15.53 0.82 14.78
N GLY A 50 14.44 1.59 14.76
CA GLY A 50 13.24 1.21 14.04
C GLY A 50 12.44 2.41 13.53
N VAL A 51 11.46 2.09 12.69
CA VAL A 51 10.47 3.03 12.16
C VAL A 51 9.07 2.46 12.34
N ILE A 52 8.09 3.36 12.36
CA ILE A 52 6.67 2.99 12.25
C ILE A 52 6.22 3.26 10.81
N ILE A 53 5.42 2.38 10.23
CA ILE A 53 4.80 2.58 8.91
C ILE A 53 3.29 2.54 9.11
N ASP A 54 2.63 3.64 8.79
CA ASP A 54 1.26 3.99 9.11
C ASP A 54 0.93 3.90 10.62
N SER A 55 -0.18 4.50 11.02
CA SER A 55 -0.63 4.54 12.41
C SER A 55 -2.13 4.23 12.54
N GLY A 56 -2.67 3.43 11.63
CA GLY A 56 -4.08 3.05 11.62
C GLY A 56 -4.44 1.99 12.64
N GLY A 57 -3.54 1.07 12.93
CA GLY A 57 -3.71 0.10 14.02
C GLY A 57 -3.46 0.72 15.39
N PRO A 58 -4.05 0.17 16.49
CA PRO A 58 -3.81 0.64 17.84
C PRO A 58 -2.30 0.70 18.16
N SER A 59 -1.83 1.82 18.72
CA SER A 59 -0.41 2.01 19.05
C SER A 59 0.06 1.15 20.21
N GLY A 60 -0.80 0.86 21.19
CA GLY A 60 -0.45 0.13 22.42
C GLY A 60 0.38 -1.14 22.17
N PRO A 61 -0.08 -2.10 21.35
CA PRO A 61 0.68 -3.31 21.03
C PRO A 61 2.07 -3.04 20.44
N LEU A 62 2.20 -2.03 19.56
CA LEU A 62 3.50 -1.69 18.97
C LEU A 62 4.42 -0.99 19.97
N LEU A 63 3.87 -0.16 20.89
CA LEU A 63 4.66 0.44 21.98
C LEU A 63 5.24 -0.62 22.92
N GLU A 64 4.47 -1.69 23.21
CA GLU A 64 4.95 -2.84 23.98
C GLU A 64 6.11 -3.54 23.24
N LYS A 65 5.98 -3.74 21.94
CA LYS A 65 7.03 -4.35 21.10
C LYS A 65 8.28 -3.48 20.95
N VAL A 66 8.13 -2.16 20.83
CA VAL A 66 9.26 -1.22 20.89
C VAL A 66 10.04 -1.39 22.19
N ALA A 67 9.35 -1.49 23.34
CA ALA A 67 9.98 -1.69 24.63
C ALA A 67 10.60 -3.09 24.77
N GLU A 68 9.92 -4.16 24.30
CA GLU A 68 10.40 -5.53 24.32
C GLU A 68 11.70 -5.71 23.54
N HIS A 69 11.77 -5.09 22.35
CA HIS A 69 12.96 -5.13 21.49
C HIS A 69 13.99 -4.04 21.78
N GLU A 70 13.71 -3.16 22.77
CA GLU A 70 14.58 -2.03 23.16
C GLU A 70 14.93 -1.09 21.97
N LEU A 71 13.98 -0.87 21.04
CA LEU A 71 14.21 -0.11 19.83
C LEU A 71 14.14 1.41 20.07
N THR A 72 15.01 2.14 19.35
CA THR A 72 14.93 3.60 19.21
C THR A 72 14.14 3.94 17.96
N ILE A 73 12.94 4.51 18.13
CA ILE A 73 12.07 4.92 17.02
C ILE A 73 12.37 6.37 16.67
N SER A 74 12.60 6.64 15.38
CA SER A 74 12.95 7.99 14.89
C SER A 74 12.02 8.52 13.79
N HIS A 75 11.28 7.65 13.11
CA HIS A 75 10.46 8.03 11.96
C HIS A 75 9.10 7.33 12.00
N LEU A 76 8.08 8.07 11.54
CA LEU A 76 6.77 7.56 11.14
C LEU A 76 6.61 7.84 9.63
N LEU A 77 6.49 6.78 8.85
CA LEU A 77 6.38 6.83 7.40
C LEU A 77 4.93 6.58 7.00
N LEU A 78 4.29 7.53 6.33
CA LEU A 78 2.90 7.44 5.95
C LEU A 78 2.77 7.05 4.48
N THR A 79 2.04 5.96 4.21
CA THR A 79 1.74 5.53 2.84
C THR A 79 0.82 6.53 2.14
N HIS A 80 -0.21 7.02 2.85
CA HIS A 80 -1.16 8.01 2.37
C HIS A 80 -1.93 8.70 3.53
N HIS A 81 -2.85 9.63 3.19
CA HIS A 81 -3.48 10.54 4.16
C HIS A 81 -4.83 10.07 4.73
N HIS A 82 -5.35 8.89 4.39
CA HIS A 82 -6.66 8.47 4.88
C HIS A 82 -6.67 8.26 6.39
N ALA A 83 -7.81 8.61 7.02
CA ALA A 83 -7.91 8.70 8.48
C ALA A 83 -7.56 7.39 9.20
N ASP A 84 -7.88 6.27 8.60
CA ASP A 84 -7.59 4.93 9.12
C ASP A 84 -6.12 4.49 8.97
N HIS A 85 -5.26 5.35 8.38
CA HIS A 85 -3.81 5.15 8.30
C HIS A 85 -2.99 6.15 9.13
N VAL A 86 -3.64 7.22 9.61
CA VAL A 86 -2.95 8.33 10.30
C VAL A 86 -3.53 8.63 11.68
N ALA A 87 -4.48 7.80 12.16
CA ALA A 87 -5.28 8.08 13.36
C ALA A 87 -4.44 8.31 14.63
N GLU A 88 -3.34 7.60 14.78
CA GLU A 88 -2.49 7.66 15.97
C GLU A 88 -1.11 8.30 15.72
N ASN A 89 -0.94 9.12 14.67
CA ASN A 89 0.31 9.84 14.40
C ASN A 89 0.83 10.57 15.64
N HIS A 90 -0.07 11.27 16.35
CA HIS A 90 0.25 12.05 17.52
C HIS A 90 0.91 11.21 18.63
N VAL A 91 0.51 9.93 18.80
CA VAL A 91 1.06 9.04 19.83
C VAL A 91 2.55 8.80 19.60
N TYR A 92 2.95 8.50 18.38
CA TYR A 92 4.35 8.23 18.04
C TYR A 92 5.19 9.50 18.09
N LYS A 93 4.61 10.63 17.66
CA LYS A 93 5.27 11.93 17.74
C LYS A 93 5.49 12.36 19.19
N GLU A 94 4.48 12.27 20.05
CA GLU A 94 4.60 12.63 21.47
C GLU A 94 5.53 11.68 22.24
N ARG A 95 5.50 10.38 21.90
CA ARG A 95 6.25 9.36 22.64
C ARG A 95 7.73 9.30 22.29
N PHE A 96 8.07 9.51 21.01
CA PHE A 96 9.42 9.27 20.49
C PHE A 96 10.04 10.51 19.83
N ASP A 97 9.31 11.61 19.71
CA ASP A 97 9.68 12.76 18.86
C ASP A 97 9.98 12.32 17.41
N ALA A 98 9.24 11.32 16.95
CA ALA A 98 9.41 10.75 15.61
C ALA A 98 9.10 11.80 14.52
N GLU A 99 9.98 11.93 13.54
CA GLU A 99 9.70 12.76 12.35
C GLU A 99 8.68 12.05 11.45
N ILE A 100 7.62 12.76 11.04
CA ILE A 100 6.56 12.24 10.18
C ILE A 100 6.84 12.58 8.73
N PHE A 101 6.90 11.53 7.89
CA PHE A 101 7.17 11.62 6.46
C PHE A 101 5.97 11.20 5.64
N ALA A 102 5.66 11.95 4.58
CA ALA A 102 4.65 11.62 3.59
C ALA A 102 5.05 12.13 2.20
N HIS A 103 4.39 11.65 1.15
CA HIS A 103 4.50 12.26 -0.17
C HIS A 103 3.97 13.70 -0.15
N PRO A 104 4.51 14.67 -0.94
CA PRO A 104 4.02 16.06 -0.94
C PRO A 104 2.50 16.19 -1.13
N LEU A 105 1.90 15.43 -2.04
CA LEU A 105 0.44 15.45 -2.27
C LEU A 105 -0.38 14.94 -1.07
N GLU A 106 0.19 14.04 -0.27
CA GLU A 106 -0.43 13.53 0.96
C GLU A 106 -0.25 14.54 2.11
N ALA A 107 0.93 15.14 2.21
CA ALA A 107 1.25 16.15 3.21
C ALA A 107 0.34 17.38 3.13
N GLU A 108 -0.12 17.77 1.94
CA GLU A 108 -1.09 18.87 1.76
C GLU A 108 -2.44 18.63 2.48
N ARG A 109 -2.73 17.37 2.84
CA ARG A 109 -3.98 16.94 3.48
C ARG A 109 -3.82 16.59 4.95
N LEU A 110 -2.60 16.68 5.48
CA LEU A 110 -2.21 16.37 6.86
C LEU A 110 -1.65 17.62 7.55
N LEU A 111 -1.80 17.70 8.88
CA LEU A 111 -1.37 18.87 9.64
C LEU A 111 -0.02 18.70 10.32
N ASP A 112 0.47 17.47 10.42
CA ASP A 112 1.57 17.06 11.29
C ASP A 112 2.78 16.46 10.57
N VAL A 113 2.85 16.58 9.24
CA VAL A 113 3.99 16.10 8.45
C VAL A 113 5.19 17.03 8.64
N ASP A 114 6.32 16.48 9.07
CA ASP A 114 7.56 17.22 9.29
C ASP A 114 8.37 17.34 8.00
N ARG A 115 8.38 16.29 7.19
CA ARG A 115 9.14 16.23 5.93
C ARG A 115 8.37 15.52 4.82
N THR A 116 8.65 15.93 3.60
CA THR A 116 8.16 15.20 2.42
C THR A 116 9.25 14.29 1.86
N ILE A 117 8.81 13.16 1.28
CA ILE A 117 9.65 12.21 0.56
C ILE A 117 9.07 11.98 -0.83
N GLU A 118 9.90 12.11 -1.85
CA GLU A 118 9.53 11.85 -3.24
C GLU A 118 10.19 10.56 -3.74
N PRO A 119 9.56 9.88 -4.71
CA PRO A 119 10.15 8.69 -5.34
C PRO A 119 11.49 9.03 -6.00
N GLY A 120 12.48 8.19 -5.74
CA GLY A 120 13.83 8.40 -6.26
C GLY A 120 14.70 9.34 -5.42
N ASP A 121 14.18 9.88 -4.33
CA ASP A 121 15.00 10.44 -3.28
C ASP A 121 15.94 9.36 -2.72
N SER A 122 17.05 9.81 -2.16
CA SER A 122 18.02 8.91 -1.55
C SER A 122 17.36 8.01 -0.50
N VAL A 123 17.84 6.77 -0.42
CA VAL A 123 17.45 5.80 0.58
C VAL A 123 17.49 6.42 1.96
N LEU A 124 16.39 6.34 2.71
CA LEU A 124 16.39 6.65 4.13
C LEU A 124 17.12 5.54 4.87
N GLU A 125 18.21 5.86 5.54
CA GLU A 125 18.95 4.91 6.39
C GLU A 125 18.60 5.15 7.85
N VAL A 126 18.06 4.10 8.52
CA VAL A 126 17.71 4.12 9.94
C VAL A 126 18.38 2.92 10.61
N GLY A 127 19.46 3.15 11.36
CA GLY A 127 20.32 2.07 11.81
C GLY A 127 20.84 1.26 10.64
N LYS A 128 20.48 -0.03 10.58
CA LYS A 128 20.82 -0.94 9.48
C LYS A 128 19.69 -1.08 8.44
N LEU A 129 18.54 -0.41 8.67
CA LEU A 129 17.45 -0.41 7.70
C LEU A 129 17.78 0.52 6.53
N LYS A 130 17.57 0.04 5.31
CA LYS A 130 17.57 0.83 4.08
C LYS A 130 16.15 0.88 3.55
N ILE A 131 15.55 2.07 3.53
CA ILE A 131 14.14 2.26 3.19
C ILE A 131 14.04 3.14 1.94
N GLY A 132 13.45 2.61 0.89
CA GLY A 132 13.11 3.35 -0.32
C GLY A 132 11.62 3.56 -0.45
N ALA A 133 11.23 4.48 -1.35
CA ALA A 133 9.83 4.77 -1.62
C ALA A 133 9.52 4.57 -3.11
N LEU A 134 8.45 3.83 -3.41
CA LEU A 134 7.87 3.67 -4.74
C LEU A 134 6.58 4.47 -4.81
N LEU A 135 6.42 5.29 -5.84
CA LEU A 135 5.15 5.97 -6.11
C LEU A 135 4.19 5.00 -6.81
N THR A 136 3.02 4.80 -6.22
CA THR A 136 1.99 3.88 -6.70
C THR A 136 0.62 4.56 -6.73
N PRO A 137 0.42 5.58 -7.60
CA PRO A 137 -0.83 6.32 -7.65
C PRO A 137 -2.00 5.41 -8.05
N GLY A 138 -3.19 5.80 -7.63
CA GLY A 138 -4.44 5.09 -7.88
C GLY A 138 -5.40 5.32 -6.74
N HIS A 139 -5.18 4.64 -5.61
CA HIS A 139 -5.96 4.83 -4.39
C HIS A 139 -5.84 6.26 -3.85
N THR A 140 -4.63 6.82 -3.84
CA THR A 140 -4.38 8.26 -3.76
C THR A 140 -3.32 8.67 -4.78
N GLY A 141 -3.20 9.98 -5.05
CA GLY A 141 -2.24 10.50 -6.03
C GLY A 141 -0.79 10.47 -5.54
N GLY A 142 -0.60 10.54 -4.23
CA GLY A 142 0.71 10.49 -3.58
C GLY A 142 0.99 9.19 -2.85
N MET A 143 0.27 8.11 -3.15
CA MET A 143 0.46 6.80 -2.52
C MET A 143 1.91 6.35 -2.61
N LEU A 144 2.56 6.13 -1.46
CA LEU A 144 3.90 5.56 -1.37
C LEU A 144 3.85 4.12 -0.89
N ASN A 145 4.62 3.27 -1.55
CA ASN A 145 4.96 1.96 -1.01
C ASN A 145 6.41 1.98 -0.52
N PHE A 146 6.63 1.63 0.73
CA PHE A 146 7.97 1.63 1.34
C PHE A 146 8.63 0.28 1.17
N VAL A 147 9.83 0.28 0.59
CA VAL A 147 10.66 -0.93 0.38
C VAL A 147 11.73 -0.96 1.46
N VAL A 148 11.72 -1.99 2.29
CA VAL A 148 12.72 -2.18 3.36
C VAL A 148 13.67 -3.30 2.97
N ASN A 149 14.98 -2.98 2.96
CA ASN A 149 16.08 -3.89 2.66
C ASN A 149 15.90 -4.69 1.34
N GLY A 150 15.07 -4.19 0.41
CA GLY A 150 14.79 -4.84 -0.88
C GLY A 150 13.93 -6.10 -0.82
N THR A 151 13.44 -6.52 0.35
CA THR A 151 12.71 -7.78 0.56
C THR A 151 11.30 -7.62 1.08
N ASP A 152 11.00 -6.51 1.72
CA ASP A 152 9.71 -6.21 2.34
C ASP A 152 9.13 -4.93 1.77
N VAL A 153 7.88 -4.98 1.32
CA VAL A 153 7.18 -3.82 0.74
C VAL A 153 5.88 -3.58 1.48
N PHE A 154 5.74 -2.38 2.03
CA PHE A 154 4.53 -1.91 2.69
C PHE A 154 3.68 -1.19 1.66
N THR A 155 2.60 -1.84 1.22
CA THR A 155 1.85 -1.44 0.02
C THR A 155 0.75 -0.43 0.28
N GLY A 156 0.51 -0.07 1.56
CA GLY A 156 -0.68 0.73 1.89
C GLY A 156 -1.91 0.16 1.19
N ASP A 157 -2.68 1.01 0.56
CA ASP A 157 -3.92 0.65 -0.11
C ASP A 157 -3.79 0.49 -1.63
N THR A 158 -2.57 0.19 -2.11
CA THR A 158 -2.36 -0.14 -3.53
C THR A 158 -2.81 -1.57 -3.82
N LEU A 159 -2.37 -2.53 -3.01
CA LEU A 159 -2.62 -3.96 -3.20
C LEU A 159 -2.81 -4.63 -1.84
N PHE A 160 -3.84 -5.44 -1.73
CA PHE A 160 -4.14 -6.30 -0.57
C PHE A 160 -3.98 -7.77 -0.95
N LYS A 161 -3.94 -8.63 0.06
CA LYS A 161 -3.99 -10.07 -0.19
C LYS A 161 -5.29 -10.45 -0.90
N ASN A 162 -5.16 -10.94 -2.14
CA ASN A 162 -6.25 -11.32 -3.05
C ASN A 162 -7.21 -10.18 -3.46
N SER A 163 -6.87 -8.91 -3.21
CA SER A 163 -7.68 -7.75 -3.61
C SER A 163 -6.81 -6.58 -4.03
N VAL A 164 -7.41 -5.48 -4.44
CA VAL A 164 -6.73 -4.25 -4.85
C VAL A 164 -7.38 -3.03 -4.20
N GLY A 165 -6.68 -1.90 -4.16
CA GLY A 165 -7.22 -0.63 -3.67
C GLY A 165 -8.43 -0.14 -4.47
N GLY A 166 -9.30 0.63 -3.82
CA GLY A 166 -10.35 1.39 -4.50
C GLY A 166 -9.80 2.68 -5.09
N VAL A 167 -10.52 3.27 -6.06
CA VAL A 167 -10.09 4.53 -6.72
C VAL A 167 -11.18 5.62 -6.63
N ARG A 168 -11.95 5.62 -5.54
CA ARG A 168 -13.08 6.55 -5.31
C ARG A 168 -12.97 7.35 -4.01
N ALA A 169 -12.01 7.05 -3.18
CA ALA A 169 -11.77 7.77 -1.93
C ALA A 169 -11.18 9.17 -2.18
N PRO A 170 -11.20 10.08 -1.21
CA PRO A 170 -10.58 11.40 -1.34
C PRO A 170 -9.12 11.30 -1.77
N GLY A 171 -8.75 12.04 -2.82
CA GLY A 171 -7.37 12.02 -3.35
C GLY A 171 -7.08 10.93 -4.37
N SER A 172 -8.04 10.04 -4.68
CA SER A 172 -7.90 9.01 -5.72
C SER A 172 -7.62 9.63 -7.10
N THR A 173 -6.92 8.89 -7.96
CA THR A 173 -6.63 9.31 -9.34
C THR A 173 -7.49 8.54 -10.35
N SER A 174 -7.06 7.35 -10.77
CA SER A 174 -7.79 6.57 -11.76
C SER A 174 -7.57 5.06 -11.63
N PHE A 175 -8.50 4.28 -12.20
CA PHE A 175 -8.31 2.84 -12.41
C PHE A 175 -7.03 2.52 -13.19
N GLY A 176 -6.75 3.30 -14.24
CA GLY A 176 -5.55 3.10 -15.07
C GLY A 176 -4.26 3.27 -14.26
N ASP A 177 -4.21 4.25 -13.37
CA ASP A 177 -3.05 4.47 -12.50
C ASP A 177 -2.90 3.33 -11.49
N LEU A 178 -3.99 2.91 -10.83
CA LEU A 178 -3.96 1.76 -9.91
C LEU A 178 -3.47 0.49 -10.61
N LYS A 179 -4.05 0.17 -11.78
CA LYS A 179 -3.63 -0.99 -12.57
C LYS A 179 -2.16 -0.93 -12.95
N HIS A 180 -1.66 0.25 -13.37
CA HIS A 180 -0.25 0.47 -13.66
C HIS A 180 0.62 0.24 -12.42
N SER A 181 0.24 0.83 -11.29
CA SER A 181 0.95 0.70 -10.00
C SER A 181 1.07 -0.76 -9.56
N VAL A 182 0.00 -1.53 -9.69
CA VAL A 182 0.02 -2.96 -9.38
C VAL A 182 0.86 -3.73 -10.39
N MET A 183 0.55 -3.61 -11.71
CA MET A 183 1.09 -4.51 -12.73
C MET A 183 2.51 -4.18 -13.13
N GLU A 184 2.87 -2.89 -13.21
CA GLU A 184 4.16 -2.44 -13.74
C GLU A 184 5.16 -2.04 -12.64
N VAL A 185 4.67 -1.77 -11.40
CA VAL A 185 5.54 -1.43 -10.28
C VAL A 185 5.65 -2.60 -9.32
N LEU A 186 4.54 -3.07 -8.72
CA LEU A 186 4.59 -4.11 -7.70
C LEU A 186 4.87 -5.49 -8.28
N MET A 187 4.19 -5.89 -9.36
CA MET A 187 4.38 -7.21 -9.99
C MET A 187 5.69 -7.32 -10.78
N ALA A 188 6.45 -6.23 -10.92
CA ALA A 188 7.81 -6.27 -11.47
C ALA A 188 8.89 -6.61 -10.43
N LEU A 189 8.54 -6.66 -9.14
CA LEU A 189 9.44 -7.03 -8.06
C LEU A 189 9.71 -8.54 -8.05
N ASP A 190 10.72 -8.97 -7.28
CA ASP A 190 11.01 -10.39 -7.13
C ASP A 190 9.79 -11.15 -6.57
N PRO A 191 9.39 -12.31 -7.11
CA PRO A 191 8.27 -13.10 -6.61
C PRO A 191 8.33 -13.44 -5.12
N ALA A 192 9.53 -13.53 -4.53
CA ALA A 192 9.73 -13.80 -3.11
C ALA A 192 9.56 -12.53 -2.23
N THR A 193 9.41 -11.34 -2.81
CA THR A 193 9.18 -10.09 -2.07
C THR A 193 7.91 -10.21 -1.24
N ARG A 194 8.04 -9.93 0.06
CA ARG A 194 6.91 -9.91 1.00
C ARG A 194 6.16 -8.59 0.87
N LEU A 195 4.85 -8.66 0.78
CA LEU A 195 3.95 -7.53 0.72
C LEU A 195 3.18 -7.39 2.03
N HIS A 196 3.25 -6.22 2.63
CA HIS A 196 2.60 -5.86 3.88
C HIS A 196 1.56 -4.77 3.60
N PRO A 197 0.28 -5.14 3.39
CA PRO A 197 -0.75 -4.20 2.98
C PRO A 197 -1.23 -3.30 4.11
N GLY A 198 -1.91 -2.21 3.74
CA GLY A 198 -2.58 -1.31 4.67
C GLY A 198 -3.70 -1.98 5.46
N HIS A 199 -4.25 -3.09 4.98
CA HIS A 199 -5.29 -3.86 5.64
C HIS A 199 -4.97 -5.35 5.64
N THR A 200 -5.38 -6.04 6.75
CA THR A 200 -5.34 -7.50 6.94
C THR A 200 -3.95 -8.14 6.79
N ASP A 201 -3.87 -9.30 6.16
CA ASP A 201 -2.70 -10.17 6.20
C ASP A 201 -1.69 -9.87 5.11
N SER A 202 -0.43 -10.15 5.42
CA SER A 202 0.69 -10.10 4.46
C SER A 202 0.56 -11.22 3.41
N THR A 203 1.23 -10.99 2.26
CA THR A 203 1.29 -11.90 1.14
C THR A 203 2.66 -11.80 0.46
N THR A 204 2.82 -12.34 -0.74
CA THR A 204 4.03 -12.17 -1.57
C THR A 204 3.66 -11.73 -2.98
N VAL A 205 4.60 -11.14 -3.71
CA VAL A 205 4.41 -10.83 -5.14
C VAL A 205 4.03 -12.08 -5.92
N GLY A 206 4.70 -13.21 -5.66
CA GLY A 206 4.42 -14.48 -6.34
C GLY A 206 3.01 -15.01 -6.06
N ASP A 207 2.55 -14.96 -4.81
CA ASP A 207 1.20 -15.41 -4.46
C ASP A 207 0.14 -14.53 -5.14
N GLU A 208 0.29 -13.19 -5.08
CA GLU A 208 -0.66 -12.29 -5.72
C GLU A 208 -0.65 -12.44 -7.25
N TRP A 209 0.53 -12.65 -7.86
CA TRP A 209 0.62 -12.91 -9.30
C TRP A 209 -0.19 -14.13 -9.73
N GLU A 210 -0.20 -15.19 -8.92
CA GLU A 210 -0.87 -16.45 -9.27
C GLU A 210 -2.35 -16.50 -8.81
N THR A 211 -2.69 -15.87 -7.67
CA THR A 211 -4.00 -16.09 -7.03
C THR A 211 -4.94 -14.89 -7.05
N ASN A 212 -4.41 -13.65 -7.11
CA ASN A 212 -5.24 -12.45 -7.09
C ASN A 212 -6.12 -12.36 -8.33
N SER A 213 -7.44 -12.41 -8.13
CA SER A 213 -8.41 -12.49 -9.22
C SER A 213 -8.39 -11.30 -10.14
N PHE A 214 -8.12 -10.08 -9.64
CA PHE A 214 -7.97 -8.87 -10.45
C PHE A 214 -6.74 -8.96 -11.34
N ILE A 215 -5.59 -9.36 -10.79
CA ILE A 215 -4.35 -9.52 -11.53
C ILE A 215 -4.52 -10.59 -12.63
N ARG A 216 -5.18 -11.71 -12.33
CA ARG A 216 -5.43 -12.79 -13.29
C ARG A 216 -6.26 -12.32 -14.48
N VAL A 217 -7.32 -11.51 -14.23
CA VAL A 217 -8.12 -10.93 -15.32
C VAL A 217 -7.30 -9.89 -16.10
N TRP A 218 -6.51 -9.06 -15.43
CA TRP A 218 -5.63 -8.07 -16.10
C TRP A 218 -4.57 -8.74 -16.98
N ARG A 219 -4.12 -9.96 -16.63
CA ARG A 219 -3.22 -10.80 -17.42
C ARG A 219 -3.94 -11.57 -18.55
N GLY A 220 -5.27 -11.52 -18.60
CA GLY A 220 -6.07 -12.28 -19.58
C GLY A 220 -6.12 -13.81 -19.30
N LEU A 221 -5.80 -14.23 -18.07
CA LEU A 221 -5.88 -15.65 -17.66
C LEU A 221 -7.32 -16.05 -17.33
N ASP A 222 -8.08 -15.11 -16.78
CA ASP A 222 -9.49 -15.28 -16.49
C ASP A 222 -10.29 -14.28 -17.36
N PRO A 223 -11.51 -14.64 -17.83
CA PRO A 223 -12.28 -13.80 -18.73
C PRO A 223 -12.87 -12.58 -18.00
N GLU A 224 -12.97 -11.44 -18.72
CA GLU A 224 -13.84 -10.34 -18.31
C GLU A 224 -15.31 -10.79 -18.39
N SER A 225 -16.12 -10.37 -17.41
CA SER A 225 -17.57 -10.47 -17.47
C SER A 225 -18.14 -9.32 -18.30
N ALA A 226 -19.37 -9.47 -18.78
CA ALA A 226 -20.16 -8.42 -19.45
C ALA A 226 -21.57 -8.33 -18.83
N GLU A 227 -21.68 -8.66 -17.53
CA GLU A 227 -22.95 -8.65 -16.80
C GLU A 227 -23.41 -7.20 -16.59
N ARG A 228 -24.72 -6.95 -16.80
CA ARG A 228 -25.32 -5.65 -16.54
C ARG A 228 -25.47 -5.43 -15.04
N CYS A 229 -25.18 -4.21 -14.60
CA CYS A 229 -25.38 -3.81 -13.21
C CYS A 229 -25.71 -2.32 -13.11
N THR A 230 -26.08 -1.88 -11.92
CA THR A 230 -26.10 -0.47 -11.54
C THR A 230 -25.22 -0.25 -10.34
N VAL A 231 -24.59 0.91 -10.28
CA VAL A 231 -23.76 1.35 -9.15
C VAL A 231 -24.22 2.75 -8.76
N TRP A 232 -24.68 2.92 -7.51
CA TRP A 232 -25.34 4.17 -7.08
C TRP A 232 -26.46 4.62 -8.05
N GLU A 233 -27.25 3.69 -8.58
CA GLU A 233 -28.30 3.87 -9.56
C GLU A 233 -27.85 4.15 -11.01
N ASP A 234 -26.56 4.40 -11.25
CA ASP A 234 -26.01 4.62 -12.58
C ASP A 234 -25.71 3.28 -13.30
N PRO A 235 -26.06 3.16 -14.60
CA PRO A 235 -25.81 1.95 -15.38
C PRO A 235 -24.32 1.70 -15.59
N ALA A 236 -23.93 0.44 -15.42
CA ALA A 236 -22.57 -0.02 -15.66
C ALA A 236 -22.54 -1.48 -16.13
N THR A 237 -21.41 -1.89 -16.64
CA THR A 237 -21.07 -3.28 -16.92
C THR A 237 -20.14 -3.79 -15.82
N LEU A 238 -20.52 -4.88 -15.15
CA LEU A 238 -19.65 -5.59 -14.21
C LEU A 238 -18.62 -6.38 -15.01
N VAL A 239 -17.35 -5.98 -14.91
CA VAL A 239 -16.22 -6.58 -15.62
C VAL A 239 -15.60 -7.71 -14.79
N HIS A 240 -15.44 -7.48 -13.48
CA HIS A 240 -14.94 -8.50 -12.57
C HIS A 240 -15.53 -8.31 -11.17
N TRP A 241 -15.73 -9.45 -10.48
CA TRP A 241 -16.22 -9.52 -9.11
C TRP A 241 -15.24 -10.36 -8.29
N GLY A 242 -14.46 -9.70 -7.45
CA GLY A 242 -13.45 -10.32 -6.60
C GLY A 242 -13.79 -10.22 -5.12
N ASP A 243 -13.12 -11.03 -4.31
CA ASP A 243 -13.17 -10.89 -2.85
C ASP A 243 -12.48 -9.59 -2.42
N ASP A 244 -12.88 -9.04 -1.27
CA ASP A 244 -12.22 -7.90 -0.65
C ASP A 244 -11.66 -8.26 0.72
N TYR A 245 -10.73 -7.45 1.22
CA TYR A 245 -10.02 -7.69 2.49
C TYR A 245 -10.94 -7.73 3.72
N ASP A 246 -12.12 -7.10 3.66
CA ASP A 246 -13.10 -7.03 4.75
C ASP A 246 -14.06 -8.23 4.80
N GLY A 247 -13.87 -9.21 3.93
CA GLY A 247 -14.75 -10.37 3.76
C GLY A 247 -15.97 -10.11 2.87
N GLY A 248 -16.08 -8.90 2.32
CA GLY A 248 -17.03 -8.52 1.28
C GLY A 248 -16.49 -8.78 -0.11
N HIS A 249 -16.89 -7.93 -1.05
CA HIS A 249 -16.45 -7.99 -2.45
C HIS A 249 -16.07 -6.62 -2.97
N LYS A 250 -15.20 -6.62 -3.95
CA LYS A 250 -14.81 -5.47 -4.75
C LYS A 250 -15.12 -5.73 -6.21
N ALA A 251 -15.62 -4.72 -6.91
CA ALA A 251 -16.03 -4.85 -8.30
C ALA A 251 -15.19 -3.94 -9.20
N TRP A 252 -14.65 -4.50 -10.26
CA TRP A 252 -14.23 -3.74 -11.42
C TRP A 252 -15.44 -3.58 -12.34
N ILE A 253 -15.82 -2.32 -12.57
CA ILE A 253 -16.93 -1.97 -13.43
C ILE A 253 -16.47 -1.11 -14.59
N ARG A 254 -17.29 -1.06 -15.64
CA ARG A 254 -17.17 -0.11 -16.76
C ARG A 254 -18.44 0.71 -16.85
N TRP A 255 -18.34 2.02 -16.67
CA TRP A 255 -19.48 2.93 -16.75
C TRP A 255 -20.03 2.98 -18.19
N ASP A 256 -21.32 2.74 -18.36
CA ASP A 256 -21.95 2.73 -19.68
C ASP A 256 -21.88 4.09 -20.39
N GLU A 257 -22.05 5.19 -19.67
CA GLU A 257 -22.05 6.55 -20.23
C GLU A 257 -20.64 6.95 -20.74
N SER A 258 -19.60 6.69 -19.96
CA SER A 258 -18.24 7.17 -20.23
C SER A 258 -17.32 6.13 -20.85
N GLY A 259 -17.64 4.85 -20.73
CA GLY A 259 -16.77 3.73 -21.06
C GLY A 259 -15.53 3.61 -20.17
N LYS A 260 -15.46 4.38 -19.06
CA LYS A 260 -14.32 4.35 -18.13
C LYS A 260 -14.45 3.19 -17.16
N ASP A 261 -13.32 2.57 -16.89
CA ASP A 261 -13.19 1.54 -15.85
C ASP A 261 -13.06 2.17 -14.46
N ASP A 262 -13.54 1.45 -13.44
CA ASP A 262 -13.52 1.88 -12.05
C ASP A 262 -13.44 0.68 -11.09
N ILE A 263 -12.97 0.89 -9.87
CA ILE A 263 -12.99 -0.08 -8.77
C ILE A 263 -13.89 0.47 -7.67
N VAL A 264 -14.96 -0.26 -7.38
CA VAL A 264 -15.98 0.14 -6.40
C VAL A 264 -16.22 -0.96 -5.37
N PRO A 265 -16.71 -0.64 -4.16
CA PRO A 265 -17.16 -1.65 -3.21
C PRO A 265 -18.29 -2.50 -3.79
N GLY A 266 -18.24 -3.81 -3.63
CA GLY A 266 -19.28 -4.72 -4.12
C GLY A 266 -20.65 -4.42 -3.51
N SER A 267 -20.70 -3.89 -2.28
CA SER A 267 -21.95 -3.48 -1.61
C SER A 267 -22.71 -2.36 -2.34
N GLN A 268 -22.05 -1.65 -3.27
CA GLN A 268 -22.65 -0.59 -4.07
C GLN A 268 -23.15 -1.07 -5.44
N VAL A 269 -22.91 -2.34 -5.77
CA VAL A 269 -23.27 -2.93 -7.06
C VAL A 269 -24.57 -3.72 -6.92
N VAL A 270 -25.55 -3.37 -7.75
CA VAL A 270 -26.80 -4.12 -7.91
C VAL A 270 -26.75 -4.85 -9.25
N ARG A 271 -26.61 -6.17 -9.21
CA ARG A 271 -26.53 -7.02 -10.40
C ARG A 271 -27.92 -7.25 -10.97
N GLU A 272 -28.06 -7.12 -12.28
CA GLU A 272 -29.32 -7.44 -12.96
C GLU A 272 -29.49 -8.96 -13.02
N ALA A 273 -30.70 -9.45 -12.72
CA ALA A 273 -31.02 -10.88 -12.68
C ALA A 273 -31.13 -11.51 -14.07
#